data_666f354e398612e608ef61dabaacd89e
#
_entry.id   666f354e398612e608ef61dabaacd89e
#
_cell.length_a   1.000
_cell.length_b   1.000
_cell.length_c   1.000
_cell.angle_alpha   90.00
_cell.angle_beta   90.00
_cell.angle_gamma   90.00
#
_symmetry.space_group_name_H-M   'P 1'
#
loop_
_entity.id
_entity.type
_entity.pdbx_description
1 polymer ?
#
loop_
_entity_poly.entity_id
_entity_poly.type
_entity_poly.pdbx_seq_one_letter_code
_entity_poly.pdbx_strand_id
1 'polypeptide(L)'
;MEVFTMYKRKRIVVALGGNALGNTLPEQMIAVKSTAKALCDLIEEGHQVVVVHGNGPQVGMINNAMTALTHEDETQPNTPLSVCVAMSQAYIGYDLQNALREELRKRGFMRTPVVTVVTQVRVDPDDPAFENPSKPIGKFLTKEEAEYQAKAYGHVMKEDAGRGYRRVV
;
A
#
# COMPACT_ATOMS: atom_id res chain seq x y z
N MET A 1 -3.58 18.74 -44.16
CA MET A 1 -4.28 19.51 -43.12
C MET A 1 -4.45 18.56 -41.95
N GLU A 2 -3.43 18.56 -41.03
CA GLU A 2 -3.49 17.73 -39.84
C GLU A 2 -4.53 18.31 -38.89
N VAL A 3 -5.56 17.56 -38.60
CA VAL A 3 -6.54 17.91 -37.59
C VAL A 3 -5.90 17.61 -36.24
N PHE A 4 -5.30 18.65 -35.62
CA PHE A 4 -4.89 18.57 -34.22
C PHE A 4 -6.14 18.43 -33.37
N THR A 5 -6.50 17.20 -33.02
CA THR A 5 -7.49 16.95 -31.97
C THR A 5 -6.84 17.39 -30.64
N MET A 6 -7.15 18.60 -30.17
CA MET A 6 -6.75 19.05 -28.84
C MET A 6 -7.46 18.16 -27.80
N TYR A 7 -6.80 17.10 -27.35
CA TYR A 7 -7.27 16.34 -26.21
C TYR A 7 -7.35 17.29 -25.00
N LYS A 8 -8.54 17.48 -24.47
CA LYS A 8 -8.75 18.32 -23.30
C LYS A 8 -8.01 17.67 -22.12
N ARG A 9 -6.99 18.37 -21.59
CA ARG A 9 -6.23 17.95 -20.41
C ARG A 9 -7.18 17.61 -19.26
N LYS A 10 -7.10 16.39 -18.74
CA LYS A 10 -7.91 15.90 -17.62
C LYS A 10 -7.04 15.70 -16.38
N ARG A 11 -7.68 15.70 -15.22
CA ARG A 11 -7.12 15.15 -13.98
C ARG A 11 -7.72 13.77 -13.79
N ILE A 12 -6.87 12.75 -13.76
CA ILE A 12 -7.25 11.34 -13.71
C ILE A 12 -6.79 10.77 -12.37
N VAL A 13 -7.70 10.16 -11.63
CA VAL A 13 -7.39 9.40 -10.42
C VAL A 13 -7.35 7.92 -10.78
N VAL A 14 -6.22 7.28 -10.53
CA VAL A 14 -6.00 5.85 -10.77
C VAL A 14 -5.89 5.14 -9.44
N ALA A 15 -6.81 4.22 -9.17
CA ALA A 15 -6.78 3.39 -7.96
C ALA A 15 -6.10 2.06 -8.24
N LEU A 16 -4.99 1.78 -7.55
CA LEU A 16 -4.28 0.51 -7.60
C LEU A 16 -4.78 -0.41 -6.50
N GLY A 17 -5.48 -1.47 -6.88
CA GLY A 17 -5.93 -2.51 -5.97
C GLY A 17 -4.78 -3.37 -5.43
N GLY A 18 -5.07 -4.23 -4.44
CA GLY A 18 -4.06 -5.04 -3.75
C GLY A 18 -3.22 -5.94 -4.68
N ASN A 19 -3.80 -6.46 -5.75
CA ASN A 19 -3.08 -7.30 -6.73
C ASN A 19 -2.15 -6.51 -7.66
N ALA A 20 -2.31 -5.20 -7.72
CA ALA A 20 -1.49 -4.34 -8.60
C ALA A 20 -0.09 -4.06 -8.04
N LEU A 21 0.17 -4.44 -6.77
CA LEU A 21 1.42 -4.15 -6.08
C LEU A 21 2.19 -5.41 -5.64
N GLY A 22 1.63 -6.62 -5.87
CA GLY A 22 2.23 -7.87 -5.38
C GLY A 22 2.16 -8.04 -3.86
N ASN A 23 2.60 -9.21 -3.38
CA ASN A 23 2.58 -9.57 -1.95
C ASN A 23 3.98 -9.52 -1.31
N THR A 24 5.02 -9.55 -2.12
CA THR A 24 6.43 -9.54 -1.69
C THR A 24 7.16 -8.38 -2.34
N LEU A 25 8.30 -7.99 -1.79
CA LEU A 25 9.13 -6.92 -2.37
C LEU A 25 9.55 -7.20 -3.82
N PRO A 26 10.04 -8.40 -4.20
CA PRO A 26 10.36 -8.68 -5.59
C PRO A 26 9.16 -8.59 -6.54
N GLU A 27 8.00 -9.07 -6.11
CA GLU A 27 6.76 -8.94 -6.89
C GLU A 27 6.34 -7.47 -7.05
N GLN A 28 6.45 -6.68 -5.98
CA GLN A 28 6.15 -5.25 -6.02
C GLN A 28 7.06 -4.50 -7.00
N MET A 29 8.36 -4.78 -7.00
CA MET A 29 9.31 -4.17 -7.92
C MET A 29 9.00 -4.47 -9.41
N ILE A 30 8.42 -5.64 -9.71
CA ILE A 30 7.96 -5.98 -11.06
C ILE A 30 6.65 -5.25 -11.36
N ALA A 31 5.70 -5.32 -10.45
CA ALA A 31 4.36 -4.75 -10.61
C ALA A 31 4.39 -3.22 -10.81
N VAL A 32 5.19 -2.49 -10.03
CA VAL A 32 5.29 -1.03 -10.17
C VAL A 32 5.89 -0.60 -11.51
N LYS A 33 6.78 -1.39 -12.10
CA LYS A 33 7.33 -1.11 -13.44
C LYS A 33 6.27 -1.25 -14.54
N SER A 34 5.42 -2.27 -14.43
CA SER A 34 4.30 -2.45 -15.37
C SER A 34 3.27 -1.31 -15.21
N THR A 35 2.92 -0.99 -13.97
CA THR A 35 2.00 0.10 -13.64
C THR A 35 2.55 1.46 -14.12
N ALA A 36 3.83 1.71 -13.95
CA ALA A 36 4.47 2.96 -14.38
C ALA A 36 4.34 3.20 -15.89
N LYS A 37 4.43 2.15 -16.72
CA LYS A 37 4.23 2.28 -18.17
C LYS A 37 2.84 2.80 -18.50
N ALA A 38 1.80 2.17 -17.94
CA ALA A 38 0.41 2.58 -18.18
C ALA A 38 0.11 3.99 -17.65
N LEU A 39 0.68 4.38 -16.51
CA LEU A 39 0.53 5.73 -15.97
C LEU A 39 1.25 6.76 -16.83
N CYS A 40 2.41 6.41 -17.37
CA CYS A 40 3.17 7.28 -18.27
C CYS A 40 2.45 7.49 -19.62
N ASP A 41 1.69 6.52 -20.11
CA ASP A 41 0.85 6.70 -21.31
C ASP A 41 -0.15 7.86 -21.11
N LEU A 42 -0.81 7.91 -19.94
CA LEU A 42 -1.73 9.00 -19.60
C LEU A 42 -1.02 10.36 -19.46
N ILE A 43 0.20 10.36 -18.92
CA ILE A 43 1.00 11.59 -18.77
C ILE A 43 1.48 12.09 -20.14
N GLU A 44 1.86 11.19 -21.02
CA GLU A 44 2.29 11.51 -22.40
C GLU A 44 1.14 12.09 -23.23
N GLU A 45 -0.10 11.65 -22.99
CA GLU A 45 -1.31 12.26 -23.55
C GLU A 45 -1.64 13.65 -22.96
N GLY A 46 -0.83 14.15 -22.03
CA GLY A 46 -0.97 15.47 -21.42
C GLY A 46 -1.86 15.50 -20.18
N HIS A 47 -2.26 14.38 -19.64
CA HIS A 47 -3.12 14.33 -18.45
C HIS A 47 -2.34 14.55 -17.15
N GLN A 48 -3.05 15.03 -16.12
CA GLN A 48 -2.55 15.06 -14.73
C GLN A 48 -3.01 13.78 -14.03
N VAL A 49 -2.08 13.04 -13.46
CA VAL A 49 -2.38 11.75 -12.84
C VAL A 49 -2.21 11.84 -11.32
N VAL A 50 -3.20 11.36 -10.58
CA VAL A 50 -3.16 11.12 -9.14
C VAL A 50 -3.31 9.62 -8.94
N VAL A 51 -2.36 9.01 -8.25
CA VAL A 51 -2.39 7.56 -7.96
C VAL A 51 -2.76 7.37 -6.49
N VAL A 52 -3.75 6.52 -6.24
CA VAL A 52 -4.10 6.03 -4.90
C VAL A 52 -3.94 4.51 -4.87
N HIS A 53 -3.54 3.96 -3.74
CA HIS A 53 -3.24 2.53 -3.65
C HIS A 53 -3.64 1.93 -2.30
N GLY A 54 -3.88 0.62 -2.29
CA GLY A 54 -3.98 -0.17 -1.08
C GLY A 54 -2.60 -0.54 -0.51
N ASN A 55 -2.56 -1.17 0.67
CA ASN A 55 -1.32 -1.50 1.37
C ASN A 55 -1.37 -2.80 2.19
N GLY A 56 -2.41 -3.62 2.03
CA GLY A 56 -2.66 -4.76 2.92
C GLY A 56 -1.47 -5.68 3.20
N PRO A 57 -0.78 -6.23 2.18
CA PRO A 57 0.41 -7.05 2.41
C PRO A 57 1.56 -6.27 3.06
N GLN A 58 1.81 -5.05 2.61
CA GLN A 58 2.93 -4.22 3.04
C GLN A 58 2.79 -3.76 4.50
N VAL A 59 1.61 -3.29 4.89
CA VAL A 59 1.36 -2.89 6.29
C VAL A 59 1.43 -4.09 7.23
N GLY A 60 0.96 -5.27 6.79
CA GLY A 60 1.07 -6.48 7.57
C GLY A 60 2.52 -6.90 7.80
N MET A 61 3.36 -6.85 6.77
CA MET A 61 4.80 -7.13 6.88
C MET A 61 5.47 -6.16 7.86
N ILE A 62 5.24 -4.86 7.71
CA ILE A 62 5.82 -3.82 8.58
C ILE A 62 5.36 -4.03 10.03
N ASN A 63 4.06 -4.22 10.25
CA ASN A 63 3.54 -4.44 11.59
C ASN A 63 4.13 -5.68 12.26
N ASN A 64 4.30 -6.77 11.53
CA ASN A 64 4.92 -7.99 12.06
C ASN A 64 6.39 -7.75 12.42
N ALA A 65 7.14 -7.02 11.59
CA ALA A 65 8.54 -6.68 11.87
C ALA A 65 8.67 -5.79 13.13
N MET A 66 7.82 -4.77 13.25
CA MET A 66 7.81 -3.89 14.43
C MET A 66 7.37 -4.61 15.70
N THR A 67 6.42 -5.54 15.58
CA THR A 67 6.02 -6.38 16.73
C THR A 67 7.14 -7.32 17.16
N ALA A 68 7.84 -7.94 16.22
CA ALA A 68 8.98 -8.80 16.53
C ALA A 68 10.11 -8.03 17.21
N LEU A 69 10.41 -6.79 16.76
CA LEU A 69 11.40 -5.94 17.39
C LEU A 69 11.06 -5.67 18.87
N THR A 70 9.80 -5.31 19.16
CA THR A 70 9.35 -5.08 20.56
C THR A 70 9.50 -6.33 21.44
N HIS A 71 9.41 -7.52 20.83
CA HIS A 71 9.61 -8.78 21.57
C HIS A 71 11.06 -9.09 21.90
N GLU A 72 11.96 -8.77 20.98
CA GLU A 72 13.39 -9.00 21.19
C GLU A 72 14.03 -7.94 22.09
N ASP A 73 13.45 -6.74 22.09
CA ASP A 73 13.93 -5.61 22.88
C ASP A 73 12.76 -4.93 23.61
N GLU A 74 12.55 -5.31 24.87
CA GLU A 74 11.49 -4.77 25.72
C GLU A 74 11.59 -3.26 25.96
N THR A 75 12.74 -2.64 25.67
CA THR A 75 12.89 -1.18 25.72
C THR A 75 12.21 -0.47 24.56
N GLN A 76 11.88 -1.18 23.50
CA GLN A 76 11.19 -0.64 22.33
C GLN A 76 9.66 -0.66 22.53
N PRO A 77 9.00 0.49 22.46
CA PRO A 77 7.53 0.54 22.59
C PRO A 77 6.86 -0.07 21.37
N ASN A 78 5.66 -0.60 21.57
CA ASN A 78 4.83 -1.05 20.47
C ASN A 78 4.58 0.08 19.46
N THR A 79 4.83 -0.19 18.18
CA THR A 79 4.55 0.76 17.11
C THR A 79 3.07 0.75 16.77
N PRO A 80 2.35 1.86 16.88
CA PRO A 80 0.95 1.94 16.51
C PRO A 80 0.72 1.54 15.04
N LEU A 81 -0.40 0.86 14.76
CA LEU A 81 -0.72 0.45 13.40
C LEU A 81 -0.82 1.63 12.43
N SER A 82 -1.28 2.80 12.89
CA SER A 82 -1.33 4.03 12.09
C SER A 82 0.06 4.45 11.59
N VAL A 83 1.11 4.25 12.39
CA VAL A 83 2.50 4.51 12.00
C VAL A 83 2.96 3.49 10.97
N CYS A 84 2.63 2.20 11.17
CA CYS A 84 2.92 1.16 10.17
C CYS A 84 2.22 1.45 8.84
N VAL A 85 0.99 1.99 8.86
CA VAL A 85 0.28 2.45 7.67
C VAL A 85 1.04 3.59 6.99
N ALA A 86 1.48 4.60 7.73
CA ALA A 86 2.29 5.71 7.19
C ALA A 86 3.59 5.21 6.56
N MET A 87 4.30 4.28 7.23
CA MET A 87 5.49 3.62 6.67
C MET A 87 5.18 2.91 5.36
N SER A 88 4.03 2.20 5.28
CA SER A 88 3.63 1.50 4.07
C SER A 88 3.29 2.45 2.92
N GLN A 89 2.69 3.62 3.21
CA GLN A 89 2.44 4.65 2.20
C GLN A 89 3.75 5.16 1.60
N ALA A 90 4.73 5.48 2.44
CA ALA A 90 6.03 5.93 2.01
C ALA A 90 6.79 4.85 1.22
N TYR A 91 6.78 3.62 1.69
CA TYR A 91 7.44 2.48 1.04
C TYR A 91 6.90 2.23 -0.37
N ILE A 92 5.57 2.08 -0.51
CA ILE A 92 4.93 1.86 -1.81
C ILE A 92 5.12 3.08 -2.71
N GLY A 93 4.92 4.27 -2.16
CA GLY A 93 5.08 5.52 -2.88
C GLY A 93 6.50 5.73 -3.40
N TYR A 94 7.52 5.34 -2.64
CA TYR A 94 8.92 5.38 -3.06
C TYR A 94 9.17 4.49 -4.29
N ASP A 95 8.68 3.25 -4.27
CA ASP A 95 8.86 2.32 -5.39
C ASP A 95 8.11 2.79 -6.64
N LEU A 96 6.86 3.25 -6.49
CA LEU A 96 6.08 3.84 -7.59
C LEU A 96 6.76 5.09 -8.16
N GLN A 97 7.26 5.98 -7.30
CA GLN A 97 7.97 7.18 -7.70
C GLN A 97 9.23 6.87 -8.50
N ASN A 98 10.03 5.89 -8.06
CA ASN A 98 11.22 5.46 -8.76
C ASN A 98 10.88 4.88 -10.13
N ALA A 99 9.89 3.97 -10.20
CA ALA A 99 9.48 3.35 -11.46
C ALA A 99 8.91 4.38 -12.46
N LEU A 100 8.07 5.32 -11.97
CA LEU A 100 7.53 6.40 -12.79
C LEU A 100 8.62 7.33 -13.31
N ARG A 101 9.55 7.76 -12.46
CA ARG A 101 10.64 8.63 -12.87
C ARG A 101 11.56 7.95 -13.89
N GLU A 102 11.86 6.67 -13.71
CA GLU A 102 12.63 5.89 -14.68
C GLU A 102 11.92 5.85 -16.05
N GLU A 103 10.64 5.52 -16.07
CA GLU A 103 9.88 5.40 -17.31
C GLU A 103 9.67 6.76 -17.98
N LEU A 104 9.36 7.82 -17.24
CA LEU A 104 9.25 9.19 -17.77
C LEU A 104 10.54 9.64 -18.41
N ARG A 105 11.70 9.35 -17.80
CA ARG A 105 13.01 9.70 -18.37
C ARG A 105 13.27 8.96 -19.68
N LYS A 106 12.93 7.68 -19.77
CA LYS A 106 13.03 6.90 -21.01
C LYS A 106 12.21 7.50 -22.16
N ARG A 107 11.07 8.12 -21.83
CA ARG A 107 10.19 8.80 -22.80
C ARG A 107 10.53 10.28 -23.03
N GLY A 108 11.62 10.79 -22.44
CA GLY A 108 12.06 12.18 -22.62
C GLY A 108 11.41 13.21 -21.68
N PHE A 109 10.56 12.80 -20.75
CA PHE A 109 9.90 13.67 -19.77
C PHE A 109 10.82 13.97 -18.57
N MET A 110 11.93 14.67 -18.81
CA MET A 110 12.98 14.91 -17.82
C MET A 110 12.56 15.79 -16.63
N ARG A 111 11.55 16.65 -16.82
CA ARG A 111 11.13 17.67 -15.85
C ARG A 111 9.79 17.42 -15.20
N THR A 112 9.12 16.32 -15.51
CA THR A 112 7.83 15.98 -14.89
C THR A 112 8.06 15.61 -13.43
N PRO A 113 7.50 16.36 -12.47
CA PRO A 113 7.64 16.03 -11.07
C PRO A 113 6.78 14.82 -10.71
N VAL A 114 7.32 13.95 -9.88
CA VAL A 114 6.59 12.84 -9.24
C VAL A 114 6.81 12.96 -7.74
N VAL A 115 5.74 13.01 -6.98
CA VAL A 115 5.79 13.17 -5.52
C VAL A 115 4.94 12.12 -4.83
N THR A 116 5.38 11.70 -3.65
CA THR A 116 4.62 10.84 -2.75
C THR A 116 4.08 11.69 -1.61
N VAL A 117 2.79 11.53 -1.31
CA VAL A 117 2.12 12.25 -0.22
C VAL A 117 1.67 11.22 0.81
N VAL A 118 2.13 11.37 2.04
CA VAL A 118 1.62 10.62 3.19
C VAL A 118 0.35 11.31 3.68
N THR A 119 -0.74 10.57 3.78
CA THR A 119 -2.05 11.10 4.13
C THR A 119 -2.48 10.61 5.51
N GLN A 120 -3.24 11.44 6.21
CA GLN A 120 -3.96 11.08 7.43
C GLN A 120 -5.46 11.16 7.17
N VAL A 121 -6.20 10.20 7.73
CA VAL A 121 -7.66 10.15 7.63
C VAL A 121 -8.24 10.28 9.04
N ARG A 122 -9.08 11.29 9.24
CA ARG A 122 -9.86 11.40 10.46
C ARG A 122 -10.96 10.35 10.46
N VAL A 123 -11.05 9.61 11.55
CA VAL A 123 -12.07 8.57 11.77
C VAL A 123 -13.01 9.01 12.91
N ASP A 124 -14.21 8.47 12.94
CA ASP A 124 -15.13 8.62 14.05
C ASP A 124 -14.65 7.72 15.20
N PRO A 125 -14.44 8.23 16.42
CA PRO A 125 -14.03 7.41 17.55
C PRO A 125 -15.11 6.38 17.95
N ASP A 126 -16.38 6.62 17.61
CA ASP A 126 -17.50 5.76 17.92
C ASP A 126 -17.82 4.78 16.75
N ASP A 127 -16.94 4.67 15.74
CA ASP A 127 -17.13 3.74 14.63
C ASP A 127 -17.16 2.29 15.16
N PRO A 128 -18.25 1.53 14.89
CA PRO A 128 -18.38 0.15 15.37
C PRO A 128 -17.29 -0.81 14.86
N ALA A 129 -16.51 -0.40 13.87
CA ALA A 129 -15.35 -1.17 13.41
C ALA A 129 -14.26 -1.28 14.49
N PHE A 130 -14.18 -0.37 15.46
CA PHE A 130 -13.26 -0.49 16.60
C PHE A 130 -13.63 -1.62 17.53
N GLU A 131 -14.93 -1.91 17.71
CA GLU A 131 -15.42 -3.01 18.54
C GLU A 131 -15.43 -4.34 17.77
N ASN A 132 -15.74 -4.31 16.48
CA ASN A 132 -15.82 -5.49 15.62
C ASN A 132 -14.99 -5.33 14.34
N PRO A 133 -13.65 -5.41 14.43
CA PRO A 133 -12.78 -5.25 13.30
C PRO A 133 -13.03 -6.35 12.24
N SER A 134 -12.98 -5.96 10.97
CA SER A 134 -13.30 -6.85 9.85
C SER A 134 -12.28 -6.83 8.71
N LYS A 135 -11.39 -5.84 8.66
CA LYS A 135 -10.41 -5.70 7.58
C LYS A 135 -9.22 -6.63 7.79
N PRO A 136 -9.05 -7.69 6.97
CA PRO A 136 -7.90 -8.57 7.11
C PRO A 136 -6.62 -7.91 6.63
N ILE A 137 -5.55 -8.07 7.41
CA ILE A 137 -4.19 -7.60 7.10
C ILE A 137 -3.16 -8.72 7.30
N GLY A 138 -1.97 -8.54 6.73
CA GLY A 138 -0.85 -9.47 6.89
C GLY A 138 -1.00 -10.77 6.09
N LYS A 139 -0.13 -11.73 6.39
CA LYS A 139 -0.12 -13.06 5.76
C LYS A 139 -1.18 -13.99 6.36
N PHE A 140 -1.47 -15.08 5.65
CA PHE A 140 -2.26 -16.17 6.21
C PHE A 140 -1.44 -16.95 7.25
N LEU A 141 -2.10 -17.34 8.32
CA LEU A 141 -1.53 -18.07 9.46
C LEU A 141 -2.27 -19.39 9.65
N THR A 142 -1.61 -20.36 10.25
CA THR A 142 -2.27 -21.56 10.77
C THR A 142 -3.14 -21.18 11.99
N LYS A 143 -3.96 -22.10 12.43
CA LYS A 143 -4.79 -21.90 13.62
C LYS A 143 -3.93 -21.67 14.86
N GLU A 144 -2.89 -22.49 15.01
CA GLU A 144 -1.96 -22.44 16.14
C GLU A 144 -1.18 -21.11 16.16
N GLU A 145 -0.70 -20.64 15.01
CA GLU A 145 -0.05 -19.35 14.89
C GLU A 145 -0.99 -18.20 15.24
N ALA A 146 -2.25 -18.28 14.80
CA ALA A 146 -3.27 -17.27 15.10
C ALA A 146 -3.61 -17.22 16.59
N GLU A 147 -3.81 -18.38 17.24
CA GLU A 147 -4.05 -18.48 18.67
C GLU A 147 -2.88 -17.92 19.48
N TYR A 148 -1.65 -18.21 19.04
CA TYR A 148 -0.46 -17.62 19.65
C TYR A 148 -0.48 -16.09 19.55
N GLN A 149 -0.72 -15.53 18.35
CA GLN A 149 -0.75 -14.09 18.16
C GLN A 149 -1.88 -13.41 18.93
N ALA A 150 -3.04 -14.03 19.01
CA ALA A 150 -4.15 -13.52 19.81
C ALA A 150 -3.78 -13.46 21.30
N LYS A 151 -3.14 -14.51 21.82
CA LYS A 151 -2.73 -14.58 23.23
C LYS A 151 -1.55 -13.67 23.57
N ALA A 152 -0.51 -13.66 22.71
CA ALA A 152 0.72 -12.94 22.96
C ALA A 152 0.59 -11.43 22.73
N TYR A 153 -0.23 -11.01 21.74
CA TYR A 153 -0.30 -9.62 21.30
C TYR A 153 -1.69 -8.98 21.40
N GLY A 154 -2.69 -9.73 21.83
CA GLY A 154 -4.09 -9.24 21.85
C GLY A 154 -4.68 -8.99 20.47
N HIS A 155 -4.13 -9.61 19.42
CA HIS A 155 -4.62 -9.41 18.07
C HIS A 155 -5.97 -10.10 17.87
N VAL A 156 -6.91 -9.42 17.21
CA VAL A 156 -8.16 -10.07 16.76
C VAL A 156 -7.85 -10.86 15.50
N MET A 157 -8.05 -12.18 15.57
CA MET A 157 -7.78 -13.10 14.48
C MET A 157 -9.09 -13.66 13.95
N LYS A 158 -9.26 -13.66 12.62
CA LYS A 158 -10.44 -14.26 11.96
C LYS A 158 -9.99 -15.20 10.85
N GLU A 159 -10.77 -16.25 10.65
CA GLU A 159 -10.62 -17.15 9.51
C GLU A 159 -11.00 -16.40 8.22
N ASP A 160 -10.22 -16.55 7.16
CA ASP A 160 -10.38 -15.81 5.91
C ASP A 160 -10.61 -16.78 4.73
N ALA A 161 -11.87 -17.09 4.49
CA ALA A 161 -12.38 -17.82 3.31
C ALA A 161 -11.70 -19.18 3.06
N GLY A 162 -11.48 -19.98 4.11
CA GLY A 162 -10.88 -21.32 4.02
C GLY A 162 -9.38 -21.35 3.73
N ARG A 163 -8.73 -20.19 3.70
CA ARG A 163 -7.29 -20.06 3.36
C ARG A 163 -6.38 -19.99 4.59
N GLY A 164 -6.96 -19.90 5.78
CA GLY A 164 -6.26 -19.75 7.04
C GLY A 164 -6.74 -18.53 7.83
N TYR A 165 -6.00 -18.16 8.84
CA TYR A 165 -6.34 -17.07 9.75
C TYR A 165 -5.56 -15.82 9.41
N ARG A 166 -6.18 -14.65 9.58
CA ARG A 166 -5.53 -13.36 9.45
C ARG A 166 -5.90 -12.44 10.61
N ARG A 167 -4.99 -11.54 10.96
CA ARG A 167 -5.33 -10.42 11.83
C ARG A 167 -6.37 -9.55 11.13
N VAL A 168 -7.38 -9.12 11.87
CA VAL A 168 -8.36 -8.11 11.43
C VAL A 168 -8.22 -6.84 12.25
N VAL A 169 -8.43 -5.71 11.58
CA VAL A 169 -8.38 -4.36 12.12
C VAL A 169 -9.62 -3.58 11.68
#